data_114bd14027f03e13628cab41cdef6868
#
_entry.id   114bd14027f03e13628cab41cdef6868
#
_cell.length_a   1.000
_cell.length_b   1.000
_cell.length_c   1.000
_cell.angle_alpha   90.00
_cell.angle_beta   90.00
_cell.angle_gamma   90.00
#
_symmetry.space_group_name_H-M   'P 1'
#
loop_
_entity.id
_entity.type
_entity.pdbx_description
1 polymer ?
#
loop_
_entity_poly.entity_id
_entity_poly.type
_entity_poly.pdbx_seq_one_letter_code
_entity_poly.pdbx_strand_id
1 'polypeptide(L)'
;NFEDIPTDCPERDDRMGWAGDISIFAPTALFNFDCDRFLKKWLVDVKSEQRKGGSIPVIVPIHGYGLPYTMPPLAVDFWGDCILTVPYAIYQNTGEKEVLETYYDSMKRYVEAEHFWAKIWGVGKYRYIWHTPSMLHFGDWVSPEVDKMSEWQKRSKYTATASLKRCASLLSEVASIL
;
A
#
# COMPACT_ATOMS: atom_id res chain seq x y z
N ASN A 1 -15.71 -10.50 -1.17
CA ASN A 1 -14.63 -9.76 -0.48
C ASN A 1 -14.96 -8.28 -0.23
N PHE A 2 -16.09 -7.78 -0.72
CA PHE A 2 -16.55 -6.43 -0.43
C PHE A 2 -17.76 -6.51 0.48
N GLU A 3 -17.56 -6.15 1.74
CA GLU A 3 -18.60 -6.00 2.74
C GLU A 3 -18.79 -4.50 2.99
N ASP A 4 -18.53 -3.98 4.19
CA ASP A 4 -18.50 -2.53 4.44
C ASP A 4 -17.17 -1.88 4.04
N ILE A 5 -16.13 -2.71 3.91
CA ILE A 5 -14.78 -2.36 3.51
C ILE A 5 -14.21 -3.46 2.59
N PRO A 6 -13.14 -3.19 1.82
CA PRO A 6 -12.41 -4.25 1.15
C PRO A 6 -11.79 -5.19 2.19
N THR A 7 -12.12 -6.48 2.13
CA THR A 7 -11.54 -7.49 3.02
C THR A 7 -10.67 -8.46 2.23
N ASP A 8 -9.67 -9.05 2.88
CA ASP A 8 -8.76 -10.01 2.25
C ASP A 8 -9.39 -11.39 2.08
N CYS A 9 -9.70 -12.05 3.17
CA CYS A 9 -10.16 -13.43 3.23
C CYS A 9 -11.55 -13.53 3.91
N PRO A 10 -12.66 -13.32 3.19
CA PRO A 10 -14.00 -13.32 3.78
C PRO A 10 -14.41 -14.66 4.39
N GLU A 11 -13.77 -15.75 4.00
CA GLU A 11 -13.98 -17.09 4.56
C GLU A 11 -13.29 -17.32 5.90
N ARG A 12 -12.46 -16.39 6.38
CA ARG A 12 -11.81 -16.46 7.68
C ARG A 12 -12.54 -15.60 8.71
N ASP A 13 -12.30 -15.88 9.98
CA ASP A 13 -12.87 -15.11 11.09
C ASP A 13 -12.24 -13.73 11.26
N ASP A 14 -11.07 -13.49 10.67
CA ASP A 14 -10.28 -12.28 10.82
C ASP A 14 -10.62 -11.12 9.85
N ARG A 15 -11.52 -11.28 8.94
CA ARG A 15 -12.18 -10.33 8.01
C ARG A 15 -11.76 -8.86 8.14
N MET A 16 -10.47 -8.60 7.96
CA MET A 16 -9.91 -7.26 8.13
C MET A 16 -9.73 -6.55 6.81
N GLY A 17 -9.72 -5.22 6.86
CA GLY A 17 -9.43 -4.38 5.70
C GLY A 17 -7.95 -4.32 5.35
N TRP A 18 -7.34 -5.46 5.03
CA TRP A 18 -5.95 -5.53 4.60
C TRP A 18 -5.75 -4.76 3.30
N ALA A 19 -4.93 -3.72 3.37
CA ALA A 19 -4.75 -2.79 2.26
C ALA A 19 -3.93 -3.36 1.09
N GLY A 20 -3.15 -4.41 1.33
CA GLY A 20 -2.33 -5.06 0.30
C GLY A 20 -3.16 -5.73 -0.78
N ASP A 21 -4.19 -6.45 -0.39
CA ASP A 21 -5.05 -7.20 -1.32
C ASP A 21 -5.76 -6.26 -2.28
N ILE A 22 -6.40 -5.22 -1.76
CA ILE A 22 -7.10 -4.25 -2.60
C ILE A 22 -6.14 -3.40 -3.45
N SER A 23 -4.92 -3.17 -2.97
CA SER A 23 -3.87 -2.49 -3.76
C SER A 23 -3.60 -3.18 -5.10
N ILE A 24 -3.75 -4.49 -5.15
CA ILE A 24 -3.56 -5.32 -6.35
C ILE A 24 -4.88 -5.61 -7.06
N PHE A 25 -5.94 -5.87 -6.30
CA PHE A 25 -7.22 -6.32 -6.85
C PHE A 25 -8.10 -5.19 -7.40
N ALA A 26 -7.87 -3.94 -7.03
CA ALA A 26 -8.72 -2.81 -7.44
C ALA A 26 -9.00 -2.73 -8.96
N PRO A 27 -8.02 -2.89 -9.86
CA PRO A 27 -8.29 -2.87 -11.30
C PRO A 27 -9.24 -4.01 -11.73
N THR A 28 -9.07 -5.20 -11.17
CA THR A 28 -9.93 -6.36 -11.46
C THR A 28 -11.34 -6.15 -10.91
N ALA A 29 -11.45 -5.59 -9.71
CA ALA A 29 -12.74 -5.27 -9.10
C ALA A 29 -13.53 -4.27 -9.97
N LEU A 30 -12.89 -3.17 -10.36
CA LEU A 30 -13.49 -2.13 -11.18
C LEU A 30 -13.86 -2.62 -12.60
N PHE A 31 -13.11 -3.58 -13.13
CA PHE A 31 -13.44 -4.21 -14.41
C PHE A 31 -14.71 -5.08 -14.33
N ASN A 32 -14.90 -5.78 -13.21
CA ASN A 32 -16.00 -6.75 -13.06
C ASN A 32 -17.25 -6.14 -12.41
N PHE A 33 -17.12 -5.07 -11.62
CA PHE A 33 -18.19 -4.54 -10.78
C PHE A 33 -18.19 -3.00 -10.79
N ASP A 34 -19.37 -2.42 -10.67
CA ASP A 34 -19.55 -0.99 -10.39
C ASP A 34 -19.26 -0.71 -8.90
N CYS A 35 -17.98 -0.58 -8.58
CA CYS A 35 -17.51 -0.44 -7.19
C CYS A 35 -16.66 0.83 -6.94
N ASP A 36 -16.64 1.78 -7.87
CA ASP A 36 -15.87 3.01 -7.74
C ASP A 36 -16.28 3.82 -6.50
N ARG A 37 -17.58 3.95 -6.22
CA ARG A 37 -18.10 4.64 -5.04
C ARG A 37 -17.71 3.97 -3.74
N PHE A 38 -17.73 2.64 -3.73
CA PHE A 38 -17.28 1.85 -2.59
C PHE A 38 -15.80 2.09 -2.30
N LEU A 39 -14.94 2.04 -3.32
CA LEU A 39 -13.51 2.31 -3.19
C LEU A 39 -13.23 3.76 -2.81
N LYS A 40 -13.94 4.73 -3.39
CA LYS A 40 -13.84 6.15 -3.01
C LYS A 40 -14.19 6.37 -1.54
N LYS A 41 -15.24 5.71 -1.03
CA LYS A 41 -15.60 5.77 0.40
C LYS A 41 -14.48 5.22 1.27
N TRP A 42 -13.94 4.06 0.95
CA TRP A 42 -12.84 3.47 1.71
C TRP A 42 -11.56 4.32 1.67
N LEU A 43 -11.27 4.95 0.54
CA LEU A 43 -10.12 5.86 0.42
C LEU A 43 -10.20 7.08 1.37
N VAL A 44 -11.39 7.50 1.77
CA VAL A 44 -11.56 8.53 2.80
C VAL A 44 -10.99 8.02 4.13
N ASP A 45 -11.26 6.77 4.49
CA ASP A 45 -10.72 6.15 5.69
C ASP A 45 -9.19 6.03 5.59
N VAL A 46 -8.66 5.57 4.45
CA VAL A 46 -7.20 5.50 4.20
C VAL A 46 -6.52 6.85 4.40
N LYS A 47 -7.09 7.92 3.81
CA LYS A 47 -6.55 9.28 3.95
C LYS A 47 -6.62 9.78 5.38
N SER A 48 -7.71 9.51 6.09
CA SER A 48 -7.91 9.97 7.47
C SER A 48 -6.95 9.30 8.45
N GLU A 49 -6.58 8.06 8.18
CA GLU A 49 -5.66 7.28 9.01
C GLU A 49 -4.19 7.40 8.58
N GLN A 50 -3.91 8.12 7.50
CA GLN A 50 -2.53 8.40 7.10
C GLN A 50 -1.76 9.11 8.21
N ARG A 51 -0.67 8.52 8.64
CA ARG A 51 0.14 9.03 9.73
C ARG A 51 0.87 10.32 9.36
N LYS A 52 1.27 11.10 10.37
CA LYS A 52 2.02 12.36 10.17
C LYS A 52 3.28 12.17 9.32
N GLY A 53 3.97 11.04 9.47
CA GLY A 53 5.14 10.68 8.68
C GLY A 53 4.85 10.19 7.24
N GLY A 54 3.59 10.16 6.81
CA GLY A 54 3.19 9.79 5.45
C GLY A 54 2.81 8.31 5.29
N SER A 55 3.15 7.42 6.22
CA SER A 55 2.83 6.00 6.13
C SER A 55 1.31 5.74 6.19
N ILE A 56 0.89 4.68 5.49
CA ILE A 56 -0.48 4.16 5.52
C ILE A 56 -0.49 2.91 6.40
N PRO A 57 -1.50 2.72 7.26
CA PRO A 57 -1.68 1.48 7.99
C PRO A 57 -1.87 0.29 7.04
N VAL A 58 -1.42 -0.89 7.46
CA VAL A 58 -1.57 -2.11 6.67
C VAL A 58 -2.99 -2.65 6.67
N ILE A 59 -3.80 -2.22 7.64
CA ILE A 59 -5.22 -2.52 7.78
C ILE A 59 -5.96 -1.20 7.91
N VAL A 60 -7.00 -1.00 7.14
CA VAL A 60 -7.84 0.20 7.16
C VAL A 60 -9.32 -0.20 7.10
N PRO A 61 -10.13 0.21 8.09
CA PRO A 61 -9.79 0.99 9.29
C PRO A 61 -8.90 0.23 10.28
N ILE A 62 -8.11 0.99 11.06
CA ILE A 62 -7.33 0.41 12.16
C ILE A 62 -8.30 -0.09 13.24
N HIS A 63 -8.18 -1.37 13.56
CA HIS A 63 -9.03 -2.00 14.57
C HIS A 63 -8.21 -2.31 15.83
N GLY A 64 -7.80 -1.47 16.60
CA GLY A 64 -7.27 -1.68 17.96
C GLY A 64 -6.32 -2.85 18.24
N TYR A 65 -5.98 -3.69 17.25
CA TYR A 65 -4.92 -4.69 17.41
C TYR A 65 -3.58 -4.00 17.61
N GLY A 66 -2.84 -4.46 18.61
CA GLY A 66 -1.49 -3.99 18.90
C GLY A 66 -0.47 -4.28 17.79
N LEU A 67 0.80 -4.07 18.09
CA LEU A 67 1.90 -4.46 17.20
C LEU A 67 1.77 -5.92 16.75
N PRO A 68 2.06 -6.26 15.48
CA PRO A 68 2.67 -5.42 14.45
C PRO A 68 1.66 -4.63 13.59
N TYR A 69 0.37 -4.83 13.73
CA TYR A 69 -0.67 -4.34 12.81
C TYR A 69 -0.89 -2.82 12.90
N THR A 70 -0.69 -2.25 14.07
CA THR A 70 -0.66 -0.80 14.29
C THR A 70 0.76 -0.23 14.16
N MET A 71 1.60 -0.96 13.43
CA MET A 71 3.01 -0.67 13.34
C MET A 71 3.32 0.80 13.17
N PRO A 72 4.41 1.19 13.79
CA PRO A 72 4.85 2.56 13.89
C PRO A 72 5.03 3.21 12.52
N PRO A 73 5.47 4.44 12.46
CA PRO A 73 5.42 5.33 11.29
C PRO A 73 6.15 4.81 10.04
N LEU A 74 6.39 3.53 9.95
CA LEU A 74 7.08 2.90 8.83
C LEU A 74 6.11 2.71 7.66
N ALA A 75 6.50 3.10 6.48
CA ALA A 75 5.84 2.68 5.27
C ALA A 75 6.08 1.18 5.06
N VAL A 76 5.06 0.47 4.59
CA VAL A 76 5.13 -0.97 4.32
C VAL A 76 4.76 -1.20 2.86
N ASP A 77 5.69 -1.80 2.12
CA ASP A 77 5.54 -2.12 0.71
C ASP A 77 4.28 -2.95 0.42
N PHE A 78 3.68 -2.69 -0.72
CA PHE A 78 2.41 -3.21 -1.23
C PHE A 78 1.17 -2.81 -0.43
N TRP A 79 1.19 -2.86 0.90
CA TRP A 79 0.01 -2.54 1.71
C TRP A 79 -0.29 -1.05 1.68
N GLY A 80 0.70 -0.22 1.96
CA GLY A 80 0.52 1.23 1.90
C GLY A 80 0.40 1.79 0.48
N ASP A 81 0.83 1.04 -0.53
CA ASP A 81 0.74 1.40 -1.95
C ASP A 81 -0.70 1.68 -2.38
N CYS A 82 -1.68 1.17 -1.63
CA CYS A 82 -3.11 1.36 -1.91
C CYS A 82 -3.51 2.83 -2.10
N ILE A 83 -2.80 3.76 -1.43
CA ILE A 83 -3.06 5.20 -1.57
C ILE A 83 -2.72 5.74 -2.97
N LEU A 84 -1.88 5.05 -3.73
CA LEU A 84 -1.57 5.36 -5.12
C LEU A 84 -2.37 4.47 -6.08
N THR A 85 -2.34 3.17 -5.83
CA THR A 85 -2.84 2.17 -6.78
C THR A 85 -4.36 2.20 -6.93
N VAL A 86 -5.09 2.40 -5.84
CA VAL A 86 -6.56 2.39 -5.88
C VAL A 86 -7.12 3.66 -6.55
N PRO A 87 -6.70 4.89 -6.20
CA PRO A 87 -7.16 6.08 -6.93
C PRO A 87 -6.77 6.05 -8.40
N TYR A 88 -5.59 5.54 -8.72
CA TYR A 88 -5.14 5.42 -10.11
C TYR A 88 -6.00 4.41 -10.89
N ALA A 89 -6.34 3.27 -10.29
CA ALA A 89 -7.25 2.30 -10.90
C ALA A 89 -8.65 2.89 -11.14
N ILE A 90 -9.18 3.67 -10.21
CA ILE A 90 -10.45 4.38 -10.38
C ILE A 90 -10.34 5.34 -11.57
N TYR A 91 -9.29 6.16 -11.62
CA TYR A 91 -9.06 7.07 -12.73
C TYR A 91 -8.97 6.34 -14.08
N GLN A 92 -8.23 5.25 -14.14
CA GLN A 92 -8.12 4.46 -15.37
C GLN A 92 -9.46 3.87 -15.83
N ASN A 93 -10.33 3.54 -14.91
CA ASN A 93 -11.65 2.98 -15.22
C ASN A 93 -12.68 4.06 -15.58
N THR A 94 -12.68 5.18 -14.87
CA THR A 94 -13.73 6.22 -14.99
C THR A 94 -13.32 7.43 -15.82
N GLY A 95 -12.01 7.70 -15.94
CA GLY A 95 -11.47 8.94 -16.52
C GLY A 95 -11.55 10.16 -15.58
N GLU A 96 -12.07 10.02 -14.36
CA GLU A 96 -12.27 11.12 -13.42
C GLU A 96 -10.95 11.54 -12.74
N LYS A 97 -10.40 12.69 -13.13
CA LYS A 97 -9.17 13.25 -12.54
C LYS A 97 -9.34 13.69 -11.09
N GLU A 98 -10.55 14.05 -10.67
CA GLU A 98 -10.84 14.53 -9.32
C GLU A 98 -10.36 13.56 -8.22
N VAL A 99 -10.42 12.25 -8.48
CA VAL A 99 -9.91 11.26 -7.52
C VAL A 99 -8.39 11.38 -7.35
N LEU A 100 -7.66 11.63 -8.42
CA LEU A 100 -6.21 11.85 -8.35
C LEU A 100 -5.88 13.15 -7.62
N GLU A 101 -6.57 14.25 -7.94
CA GLU A 101 -6.41 15.56 -7.28
C GLU A 101 -6.65 15.44 -5.78
N THR A 102 -7.74 14.74 -5.38
CA THR A 102 -8.14 14.57 -3.98
C THR A 102 -7.08 13.86 -3.15
N TYR A 103 -6.37 12.90 -3.73
CA TYR A 103 -5.42 12.05 -3.01
C TYR A 103 -3.96 12.36 -3.33
N TYR A 104 -3.65 13.30 -4.22
CA TYR A 104 -2.29 13.60 -4.66
C TYR A 104 -1.32 13.90 -3.51
N ASP A 105 -1.71 14.77 -2.58
CA ASP A 105 -0.87 15.09 -1.42
C ASP A 105 -0.60 13.86 -0.53
N SER A 106 -1.59 13.00 -0.38
CA SER A 106 -1.45 11.75 0.37
C SER A 106 -0.51 10.77 -0.33
N MET A 107 -0.63 10.64 -1.66
CA MET A 107 0.28 9.85 -2.49
C MET A 107 1.73 10.33 -2.35
N LYS A 108 1.94 11.64 -2.48
CA LYS A 108 3.26 12.26 -2.36
C LYS A 108 3.87 11.99 -0.99
N ARG A 109 3.12 12.23 0.08
CA ARG A 109 3.57 11.98 1.46
C ARG A 109 3.94 10.50 1.68
N TYR A 110 3.21 9.58 1.09
CA TYR A 110 3.53 8.16 1.21
C TYR A 110 4.84 7.81 0.50
N VAL A 111 5.04 8.23 -0.74
CA VAL A 111 6.29 8.01 -1.49
C VAL A 111 7.49 8.68 -0.81
N GLU A 112 7.30 9.87 -0.22
CA GLU A 112 8.33 10.53 0.58
C GLU A 112 8.69 9.71 1.84
N ALA A 113 7.70 9.07 2.47
CA ALA A 113 7.93 8.18 3.62
C ALA A 113 8.71 6.93 3.21
N GLU A 114 8.34 6.25 2.11
CA GLU A 114 9.09 5.13 1.56
C GLU A 114 10.55 5.51 1.27
N HIS A 115 10.74 6.61 0.57
CA HIS A 115 12.07 7.11 0.23
C HIS A 115 12.90 7.47 1.48
N PHE A 116 12.27 8.08 2.48
CA PHE A 116 12.92 8.40 3.75
C PHE A 116 13.45 7.13 4.45
N TRP A 117 12.62 6.10 4.56
CA TRP A 117 13.00 4.84 5.21
C TRP A 117 14.05 4.08 4.41
N ALA A 118 13.94 4.04 3.08
CA ALA A 118 14.96 3.46 2.22
C ALA A 118 16.31 4.16 2.40
N LYS A 119 16.32 5.48 2.50
CA LYS A 119 17.54 6.29 2.67
C LYS A 119 18.21 6.09 4.03
N ILE A 120 17.44 5.95 5.11
CA ILE A 120 18.00 5.75 6.46
C ILE A 120 18.79 4.45 6.55
N TRP A 121 18.25 3.39 5.94
CA TRP A 121 18.85 2.05 6.01
C TRP A 121 19.83 1.77 4.87
N GLY A 122 19.81 2.56 3.81
CA GLY A 122 20.69 2.43 2.66
C GLY A 122 21.93 3.32 2.76
N VAL A 123 23.13 2.73 2.77
CA VAL A 123 24.42 3.45 2.85
C VAL A 123 25.20 3.35 1.53
N GLY A 124 25.82 4.44 1.09
CA GLY A 124 26.66 4.47 -0.10
C GLY A 124 25.88 4.10 -1.37
N LYS A 125 26.38 3.13 -2.14
CA LYS A 125 25.74 2.64 -3.38
C LYS A 125 24.37 1.97 -3.17
N TYR A 126 24.04 1.60 -1.93
CA TYR A 126 22.76 0.98 -1.55
C TYR A 126 21.72 1.99 -1.05
N ARG A 127 21.97 3.29 -1.21
CA ARG A 127 21.14 4.39 -0.68
C ARG A 127 19.66 4.32 -1.07
N TYR A 128 19.34 3.64 -2.16
CA TYR A 128 17.97 3.51 -2.65
C TYR A 128 17.46 2.06 -2.59
N ILE A 129 18.22 1.18 -1.95
CA ILE A 129 17.76 -0.17 -1.67
C ILE A 129 17.02 -0.15 -0.34
N TRP A 130 15.72 -0.36 -0.41
CA TRP A 130 14.90 -0.38 0.78
C TRP A 130 14.98 -1.74 1.47
N HIS A 131 15.88 -1.85 2.40
CA HIS A 131 16.09 -3.07 3.19
C HIS A 131 15.93 -2.78 4.70
N THR A 132 14.78 -2.29 5.10
CA THR A 132 14.42 -2.19 6.51
C THR A 132 14.55 -3.56 7.19
N PRO A 133 14.81 -3.65 8.50
CA PRO A 133 14.79 -4.92 9.20
C PRO A 133 13.50 -5.69 8.86
N SER A 134 13.69 -6.91 8.53
CA SER A 134 12.80 -7.82 7.83
C SER A 134 11.39 -8.03 8.40
N MET A 135 11.13 -7.69 9.62
CA MET A 135 9.77 -7.78 10.21
C MET A 135 8.83 -6.67 9.75
N LEU A 136 9.32 -5.75 8.92
CA LEU A 136 8.61 -4.54 8.51
C LEU A 136 8.25 -4.53 7.03
N HIS A 137 8.66 -5.56 6.30
CA HIS A 137 8.27 -5.82 4.92
C HIS A 137 7.57 -7.15 4.85
N PHE A 138 6.36 -7.16 4.33
CA PHE A 138 5.60 -8.40 4.16
C PHE A 138 5.97 -9.12 2.85
N GLY A 139 6.44 -8.39 1.86
CA GLY A 139 6.89 -8.96 0.59
C GLY A 139 5.78 -9.78 -0.08
N ASP A 140 6.18 -10.88 -0.69
CA ASP A 140 5.25 -11.90 -1.17
C ASP A 140 4.82 -12.77 0.04
N TRP A 141 3.75 -12.35 0.70
CA TRP A 141 3.26 -12.95 1.93
C TRP A 141 2.88 -14.42 1.72
N VAL A 142 3.45 -15.29 2.56
CA VAL A 142 3.18 -16.74 2.49
C VAL A 142 3.53 -17.36 1.13
N SER A 143 4.62 -16.90 0.48
CA SER A 143 5.09 -17.49 -0.76
C SER A 143 5.30 -19.00 -0.61
N PRO A 144 4.72 -19.85 -1.49
CA PRO A 144 4.83 -21.31 -1.41
C PRO A 144 6.26 -21.84 -1.48
N GLU A 145 7.17 -21.03 -1.99
CA GLU A 145 8.58 -21.39 -2.17
C GLU A 145 9.44 -21.10 -0.92
N VAL A 146 8.85 -20.59 0.17
CA VAL A 146 9.58 -20.12 1.33
C VAL A 146 9.17 -20.88 2.58
N ASP A 147 9.98 -21.83 2.95
CA ASP A 147 9.75 -22.66 4.15
C ASP A 147 10.25 -22.01 5.46
N LYS A 148 11.11 -20.98 5.37
CA LYS A 148 11.76 -20.37 6.53
C LYS A 148 11.56 -18.85 6.58
N MET A 149 11.19 -18.36 7.75
CA MET A 149 11.08 -16.93 8.04
C MET A 149 12.33 -16.13 7.61
N SER A 150 13.52 -16.67 7.82
CA SER A 150 14.78 -16.01 7.45
C SER A 150 14.95 -15.84 5.93
N GLU A 151 14.38 -16.72 5.13
CA GLU A 151 14.42 -16.64 3.69
C GLU A 151 13.38 -15.65 3.17
N TRP A 152 12.18 -15.69 3.69
CA TRP A 152 11.15 -14.70 3.45
C TRP A 152 11.68 -13.28 3.69
N GLN A 153 12.34 -13.09 4.82
CA GLN A 153 12.98 -11.83 5.17
C GLN A 153 14.03 -11.36 4.16
N LYS A 154 14.81 -12.26 3.60
CA LYS A 154 15.80 -11.91 2.56
C LYS A 154 15.16 -11.48 1.26
N ARG A 155 14.02 -12.06 0.91
CA ARG A 155 13.29 -11.76 -0.33
C ARG A 155 12.50 -10.46 -0.24
N SER A 156 11.92 -10.16 0.91
CA SER A 156 11.06 -8.98 1.11
C SER A 156 11.74 -7.64 0.78
N LYS A 157 13.05 -7.53 0.95
CA LYS A 157 13.80 -6.32 0.56
C LYS A 157 13.81 -6.04 -0.95
N TYR A 158 13.72 -7.09 -1.78
CA TYR A 158 13.65 -6.92 -3.24
C TYR A 158 12.27 -6.41 -3.65
N THR A 159 11.23 -6.96 -3.05
CA THR A 159 9.86 -6.51 -3.26
C THR A 159 9.67 -5.09 -2.79
N ALA A 160 10.15 -4.74 -1.60
CA ALA A 160 10.09 -3.38 -1.08
C ALA A 160 10.76 -2.35 -2.00
N THR A 161 11.94 -2.67 -2.52
CA THR A 161 12.63 -1.77 -3.47
C THR A 161 11.87 -1.64 -4.79
N ALA A 162 11.28 -2.73 -5.27
CA ALA A 162 10.44 -2.71 -6.47
C ALA A 162 9.17 -1.89 -6.26
N SER A 163 8.53 -2.01 -5.08
CA SER A 163 7.38 -1.22 -4.67
C SER A 163 7.69 0.28 -4.63
N LEU A 164 8.76 0.69 -3.96
CA LEU A 164 9.21 2.08 -3.94
C LEU A 164 9.40 2.64 -5.36
N LYS A 165 10.05 1.89 -6.25
CA LYS A 165 10.25 2.30 -7.64
C LYS A 165 8.90 2.43 -8.37
N ARG A 166 7.99 1.49 -8.17
CA ARG A 166 6.64 1.51 -8.75
C ARG A 166 5.85 2.72 -8.27
N CYS A 167 5.81 2.95 -6.96
CA CYS A 167 5.10 4.08 -6.35
C CYS A 167 5.64 5.43 -6.83
N ALA A 168 6.97 5.59 -6.89
CA ALA A 168 7.60 6.80 -7.41
C ALA A 168 7.26 7.03 -8.90
N SER A 169 7.26 5.98 -9.71
CA SER A 169 6.90 6.08 -11.13
C SER A 169 5.43 6.45 -11.31
N LEU A 170 4.54 5.83 -10.53
CA LEU A 170 3.11 6.10 -10.58
C LEU A 170 2.78 7.52 -10.11
N LEU A 171 3.44 8.00 -9.05
CA LEU A 171 3.29 9.39 -8.61
C LEU A 171 3.72 10.39 -9.69
N SER A 172 4.82 10.11 -10.39
CA SER A 172 5.29 10.94 -11.51
C SER A 172 4.29 10.96 -12.66
N GLU A 173 3.66 9.82 -12.96
CA GLU A 173 2.62 9.72 -13.98
C GLU A 173 1.38 10.53 -13.57
N VAL A 174 0.91 10.37 -12.33
CA VAL A 174 -0.22 11.14 -11.79
C VAL A 174 0.07 12.64 -11.86
N ALA A 175 1.28 13.08 -11.49
CA ALA A 175 1.69 14.48 -11.58
C ALA A 175 1.68 15.01 -13.02
N SER A 176 1.86 14.15 -14.01
CA SER A 176 1.81 14.53 -15.42
C SER A 176 0.38 14.57 -15.99
N ILE A 177 -0.55 13.87 -15.35
CA ILE A 177 -1.97 13.85 -15.69
C ILE A 177 -2.68 15.10 -15.18
N LEU A 178 -2.30 15.57 -13.98
CA LEU A 178 -2.85 16.75 -13.31
C LEU A 178 -2.29 18.04 -13.88
#